data_b0f0f73e2751756a2e9275b24607e486
#
_entry.id   b0f0f73e2751756a2e9275b24607e486
#
_cell.length_a   1.000
_cell.length_b   1.000
_cell.length_c   1.000
_cell.angle_alpha   90.00
_cell.angle_beta   90.00
_cell.angle_gamma   90.00
#
_symmetry.space_group_name_H-M   'P 1'
#
loop_
_entity.id
_entity.type
_entity.pdbx_description
1 polymer ?
#
loop_
_entity_poly.entity_id
_entity_poly.type
_entity_poly.pdbx_seq_one_letter_code
_entity_poly.pdbx_strand_id
1 'polypeptide(L)'
;RGECCRAVAKAGKRDSGQVETGIVREAISVTGMGAGGRYLVGQVTAMRSEIFNTSLSAEGRAVLLYHVEKMNEESANALLKVMEEPPEGVLFLLTADSLAGVLPTIRSRCISFAVAPVPPEQCARYCAAQGVDKKTAALYSELFDGHIGTVLAAAQDEARTAQVEKALQLAKTAADRDSYAAAVLLAPYEKDKAGAAALLTDFRAVAAAGLRQSPHAPVQGDAARRALRLADAAIQRLGAQVNPKIVLSVFAAKFRAL
;
A
#
# COMPACT_ATOMS: atom_id res chain seq x y z
N ARG A 1 11.58 10.45 -13.58
CA ARG A 1 10.99 9.76 -12.39
C ARG A 1 9.44 9.88 -12.35
N GLY A 2 8.83 10.97 -12.84
CA GLY A 2 7.37 11.13 -12.89
C GLY A 2 6.69 10.39 -14.05
N GLU A 3 7.39 10.12 -15.11
CA GLU A 3 6.84 9.46 -16.31
C GLU A 3 6.68 7.94 -16.13
N CYS A 4 7.58 7.31 -15.38
CA CYS A 4 7.47 5.89 -15.07
C CYS A 4 6.22 5.59 -14.22
N CYS A 5 5.90 6.44 -13.23
CA CYS A 5 4.68 6.32 -12.43
C CYS A 5 3.40 6.59 -13.24
N ARG A 6 3.45 7.47 -14.25
CA ARG A 6 2.30 7.72 -15.15
C ARG A 6 2.05 6.55 -16.10
N ALA A 7 3.08 5.89 -16.59
CA ALA A 7 2.96 4.71 -17.43
C ALA A 7 2.30 3.55 -16.70
N VAL A 8 2.68 3.32 -15.43
CA VAL A 8 2.10 2.29 -14.56
C VAL A 8 0.63 2.59 -14.20
N ALA A 9 0.27 3.85 -13.96
CA ALA A 9 -1.11 4.24 -13.65
C ALA A 9 -2.07 4.09 -14.86
N LYS A 10 -1.60 4.27 -16.09
CA LYS A 10 -2.40 4.06 -17.31
C LYS A 10 -2.61 2.59 -17.67
N ALA A 11 -1.67 1.71 -17.32
CA ALA A 11 -1.78 0.28 -17.58
C ALA A 11 -2.84 -0.45 -16.74
N GLY A 12 -3.38 0.16 -15.69
CA GLY A 12 -4.43 -0.41 -14.83
C GLY A 12 -5.85 -0.43 -15.43
N LYS A 13 -6.09 0.17 -16.59
CA LYS A 13 -7.32 0.02 -17.38
C LYS A 13 -7.00 -0.81 -18.62
N ARG A 14 -7.86 -1.77 -18.93
CA ARG A 14 -7.85 -2.62 -20.12
C ARG A 14 -7.92 -1.84 -21.45
N ASP A 15 -7.06 -0.89 -21.64
CA ASP A 15 -6.87 -0.28 -22.94
C ASP A 15 -5.42 -0.52 -23.34
N SER A 16 -5.23 -1.14 -24.51
CA SER A 16 -4.01 -1.17 -25.31
C SER A 16 -3.60 0.25 -25.66
N GLY A 17 -3.36 1.06 -24.65
CA GLY A 17 -2.88 2.43 -24.76
C GLY A 17 -1.39 2.42 -24.96
N GLN A 18 -0.94 2.92 -26.10
CA GLN A 18 0.45 3.18 -26.43
C GLN A 18 1.16 3.85 -25.27
N VAL A 19 2.14 3.19 -24.69
CA VAL A 19 3.09 3.81 -23.78
C VAL A 19 4.02 4.65 -24.66
N GLU A 20 3.86 5.95 -24.65
CA GLU A 20 4.64 6.92 -25.42
C GLU A 20 6.09 7.07 -24.91
N THR A 21 6.74 6.03 -24.51
CA THR A 21 8.17 6.01 -24.26
C THR A 21 8.77 4.98 -25.18
N GLY A 22 9.48 5.40 -26.18
CA GLY A 22 9.96 4.68 -27.37
C GLY A 22 10.73 3.35 -27.17
N ILE A 23 10.46 2.60 -26.10
CA ILE A 23 11.11 1.33 -25.77
C ILE A 23 10.09 0.19 -25.64
N VAL A 24 8.83 0.44 -25.26
CA VAL A 24 7.82 -0.61 -25.06
C VAL A 24 6.46 -0.13 -25.55
N ARG A 25 5.91 -0.71 -26.60
CA ARG A 25 4.58 -0.38 -27.13
C ARG A 25 3.45 -1.22 -26.53
N GLU A 26 3.73 -2.37 -26.00
CA GLU A 26 2.72 -3.26 -25.48
C GLU A 26 3.03 -3.68 -24.04
N ALA A 27 2.08 -3.43 -23.13
CA ALA A 27 2.23 -3.82 -21.75
C ALA A 27 1.09 -4.77 -21.33
N ILE A 28 1.46 -5.96 -20.86
CA ILE A 28 0.52 -6.89 -20.19
C ILE A 28 0.57 -6.61 -18.71
N SER A 29 -0.55 -6.20 -18.15
CA SER A 29 -0.68 -5.94 -16.71
C SER A 29 -1.41 -7.09 -16.02
N VAL A 30 -0.72 -7.77 -15.11
CA VAL A 30 -1.32 -8.82 -14.27
C VAL A 30 -1.50 -8.27 -12.85
N THR A 31 -2.72 -7.88 -12.52
CA THR A 31 -3.07 -7.50 -11.15
C THR A 31 -3.52 -8.73 -10.38
N GLY A 32 -2.82 -9.08 -9.31
CA GLY A 32 -3.08 -10.27 -8.50
C GLY A 32 -4.32 -10.16 -7.61
N MET A 33 -5.48 -9.91 -8.20
CA MET A 33 -6.72 -9.76 -7.45
C MET A 33 -7.71 -10.88 -7.81
N GLY A 34 -7.42 -12.10 -7.36
CA GLY A 34 -8.46 -13.09 -7.10
C GLY A 34 -9.17 -12.77 -5.77
N ALA A 35 -10.29 -13.42 -5.48
CA ALA A 35 -10.97 -13.34 -4.18
C ALA A 35 -9.96 -13.59 -3.05
N GLY A 36 -9.64 -12.56 -2.23
CA GLY A 36 -8.63 -12.63 -1.18
C GLY A 36 -7.27 -11.99 -1.50
N GLY A 37 -7.10 -11.28 -2.63
CA GLY A 37 -5.89 -10.51 -2.93
C GLY A 37 -4.63 -11.36 -3.21
N ARG A 38 -4.80 -12.62 -3.63
CA ARG A 38 -3.69 -13.53 -3.97
C ARG A 38 -3.67 -13.83 -5.46
N TYR A 39 -2.49 -14.12 -5.99
CA TYR A 39 -2.34 -14.60 -7.35
C TYR A 39 -2.92 -16.01 -7.49
N LEU A 40 -3.71 -16.23 -8.56
CA LEU A 40 -4.17 -17.55 -8.96
C LEU A 40 -3.23 -18.11 -10.04
N VAL A 41 -2.92 -19.40 -9.96
CA VAL A 41 -2.08 -20.10 -10.95
C VAL A 41 -2.62 -19.90 -12.37
N GLY A 42 -3.94 -19.91 -12.55
CA GLY A 42 -4.58 -19.67 -13.83
C GLY A 42 -4.26 -18.31 -14.46
N GLN A 43 -4.06 -17.26 -13.66
CA GLN A 43 -3.69 -15.94 -14.15
C GLN A 43 -2.27 -15.93 -14.71
N VAL A 44 -1.33 -16.58 -14.01
CA VAL A 44 0.06 -16.70 -14.47
C VAL A 44 0.16 -17.59 -15.71
N THR A 45 -0.64 -18.66 -15.77
CA THR A 45 -0.71 -19.56 -16.94
C THR A 45 -1.32 -18.84 -18.15
N ALA A 46 -2.40 -18.05 -17.96
CA ALA A 46 -3.01 -17.25 -19.03
C ALA A 46 -2.01 -16.21 -19.56
N MET A 47 -1.33 -15.48 -18.67
CA MET A 47 -0.26 -14.56 -19.04
C MET A 47 0.84 -15.25 -19.85
N ARG A 48 1.29 -16.43 -19.40
CA ARG A 48 2.27 -17.22 -20.13
C ARG A 48 1.80 -17.54 -21.55
N SER A 49 0.56 -18.05 -21.70
CA SER A 49 -0.01 -18.35 -23.03
C SER A 49 -0.06 -17.12 -23.92
N GLU A 50 -0.42 -15.96 -23.35
CA GLU A 50 -0.47 -14.69 -24.08
C GLU A 50 0.92 -14.24 -24.55
N ILE A 51 1.95 -14.36 -23.70
CA ILE A 51 3.32 -14.00 -24.03
C ILE A 51 3.88 -14.86 -25.19
N PHE A 52 3.58 -16.16 -25.20
CA PHE A 52 4.12 -17.07 -26.22
C PHE A 52 3.28 -17.15 -27.50
N ASN A 53 1.97 -16.89 -27.44
CA ASN A 53 1.06 -17.06 -28.57
C ASN A 53 0.85 -15.81 -29.41
N THR A 54 1.22 -14.64 -28.90
CA THR A 54 1.08 -13.38 -29.65
C THR A 54 2.40 -13.03 -30.29
N SER A 55 2.38 -12.70 -31.60
CA SER A 55 3.58 -12.23 -32.30
C SER A 55 4.13 -10.99 -31.58
N LEU A 56 5.40 -11.05 -31.18
CA LEU A 56 6.10 -9.90 -30.61
C LEU A 56 6.19 -8.79 -31.66
N SER A 57 5.78 -7.59 -31.28
CA SER A 57 6.12 -6.40 -32.05
C SER A 57 7.65 -6.24 -32.05
N ALA A 58 8.20 -5.69 -33.13
CA ALA A 58 9.67 -5.48 -33.28
C ALA A 58 10.26 -4.61 -32.12
N GLU A 59 9.42 -4.03 -31.27
CA GLU A 59 9.78 -3.07 -30.21
C GLU A 59 9.72 -3.64 -28.78
N GLY A 60 9.43 -4.94 -28.64
CA GLY A 60 9.41 -5.63 -27.36
C GLY A 60 8.09 -5.47 -26.56
N ARG A 61 7.99 -6.22 -25.46
CA ARG A 61 6.80 -6.28 -24.58
C ARG A 61 7.20 -6.19 -23.11
N ALA A 62 6.48 -5.39 -22.32
CA ALA A 62 6.62 -5.37 -20.86
C ALA A 62 5.49 -6.14 -20.18
N VAL A 63 5.86 -6.97 -19.22
CA VAL A 63 4.93 -7.70 -18.35
C VAL A 63 5.05 -7.14 -16.95
N LEU A 64 3.97 -6.52 -16.46
CA LEU A 64 3.92 -5.90 -15.13
C LEU A 64 3.17 -6.82 -14.17
N LEU A 65 3.85 -7.21 -13.10
CA LEU A 65 3.29 -8.05 -12.03
C LEU A 65 3.33 -7.26 -10.72
N TYR A 66 2.15 -6.97 -10.17
CA TYR A 66 2.02 -6.18 -8.95
C TYR A 66 1.92 -7.09 -7.72
N HIS A 67 2.57 -6.71 -6.62
CA HIS A 67 2.47 -7.41 -5.33
C HIS A 67 2.86 -8.89 -5.42
N VAL A 68 4.03 -9.18 -6.00
CA VAL A 68 4.50 -10.56 -6.16
C VAL A 68 4.76 -11.29 -4.82
N GLU A 69 4.87 -10.57 -3.71
CA GLU A 69 4.90 -11.13 -2.36
C GLU A 69 3.60 -11.84 -1.97
N LYS A 70 2.51 -11.63 -2.71
CA LYS A 70 1.21 -12.30 -2.50
C LYS A 70 1.05 -13.57 -3.34
N MET A 71 2.07 -13.97 -4.08
CA MET A 71 2.07 -15.22 -4.83
C MET A 71 2.21 -16.41 -3.89
N ASN A 72 1.43 -17.47 -4.18
CA ASN A 72 1.68 -18.78 -3.59
C ASN A 72 2.81 -19.50 -4.36
N GLU A 73 3.31 -20.60 -3.81
CA GLU A 73 4.40 -21.38 -4.42
C GLU A 73 4.07 -21.86 -5.84
N GLU A 74 2.82 -22.27 -6.09
CA GLU A 74 2.40 -22.75 -7.40
C GLU A 74 2.42 -21.66 -8.46
N SER A 75 1.89 -20.46 -8.14
CA SER A 75 1.91 -19.30 -9.02
C SER A 75 3.35 -18.83 -9.28
N ALA A 76 4.18 -18.83 -8.24
CA ALA A 76 5.58 -18.46 -8.35
C ALA A 76 6.36 -19.46 -9.23
N ASN A 77 6.16 -20.78 -9.05
CA ASN A 77 6.80 -21.80 -9.87
C ASN A 77 6.36 -21.71 -11.35
N ALA A 78 5.08 -21.36 -11.61
CA ALA A 78 4.62 -21.10 -12.97
C ALA A 78 5.32 -19.88 -13.59
N LEU A 79 5.55 -18.81 -12.81
CA LEU A 79 6.27 -17.61 -13.23
C LEU A 79 7.75 -17.91 -13.48
N LEU A 80 8.42 -18.68 -12.61
CA LEU A 80 9.83 -19.03 -12.75
C LEU A 80 10.15 -19.67 -14.09
N LYS A 81 9.29 -20.56 -14.59
CA LYS A 81 9.46 -21.22 -15.89
C LYS A 81 9.54 -20.25 -17.05
N VAL A 82 8.84 -19.12 -16.97
CA VAL A 82 8.87 -18.07 -18.01
C VAL A 82 10.05 -17.14 -17.81
N MET A 83 10.44 -16.90 -16.56
CA MET A 83 11.58 -16.02 -16.24
C MET A 83 12.93 -16.69 -16.51
N GLU A 84 13.01 -18.02 -16.49
CA GLU A 84 14.22 -18.79 -16.81
C GLU A 84 14.52 -18.77 -18.31
N GLU A 85 13.48 -18.86 -19.14
CA GLU A 85 13.59 -18.84 -20.60
C GLU A 85 12.59 -17.83 -21.18
N PRO A 86 12.83 -16.51 -20.95
CA PRO A 86 11.93 -15.49 -21.46
C PRO A 86 11.99 -15.43 -22.98
N PRO A 87 10.86 -15.23 -23.67
CA PRO A 87 10.88 -14.92 -25.09
C PRO A 87 11.70 -13.66 -25.37
N GLU A 88 12.33 -13.61 -26.52
CA GLU A 88 13.11 -12.45 -26.94
C GLU A 88 12.26 -11.17 -26.94
N GLY A 89 12.80 -10.06 -26.42
CA GLY A 89 12.09 -8.79 -26.36
C GLY A 89 11.06 -8.67 -25.23
N VAL A 90 10.98 -9.61 -24.28
CA VAL A 90 10.08 -9.53 -23.12
C VAL A 90 10.81 -9.01 -21.89
N LEU A 91 10.27 -7.94 -21.28
CA LEU A 91 10.75 -7.37 -20.02
C LEU A 91 9.74 -7.64 -18.90
N PHE A 92 10.19 -8.27 -17.81
CA PHE A 92 9.37 -8.46 -16.60
C PHE A 92 9.64 -7.35 -15.60
N LEU A 93 8.58 -6.65 -15.17
CA LEU A 93 8.60 -5.64 -14.10
C LEU A 93 7.75 -6.15 -12.94
N LEU A 94 8.39 -6.46 -11.83
CA LEU A 94 7.76 -7.00 -10.62
C LEU A 94 7.74 -5.91 -9.54
N THR A 95 6.62 -5.75 -8.87
CA THR A 95 6.55 -4.88 -7.68
C THR A 95 6.27 -5.69 -6.43
N ALA A 96 6.83 -5.27 -5.30
CA ALA A 96 6.58 -5.85 -3.98
C ALA A 96 6.66 -4.77 -2.91
N ASP A 97 5.80 -4.85 -1.90
CA ASP A 97 5.86 -3.95 -0.74
C ASP A 97 7.02 -4.33 0.19
N SER A 98 7.42 -5.61 0.19
CA SER A 98 8.53 -6.11 0.97
C SER A 98 9.25 -7.26 0.27
N LEU A 99 10.56 -7.16 0.17
CA LEU A 99 11.40 -8.26 -0.37
C LEU A 99 11.38 -9.51 0.50
N ALA A 100 11.05 -9.39 1.79
CA ALA A 100 10.97 -10.54 2.69
C ALA A 100 9.81 -11.48 2.34
N GLY A 101 8.73 -10.95 1.75
CA GLY A 101 7.59 -11.76 1.28
C GLY A 101 7.79 -12.38 -0.10
N VAL A 102 8.81 -11.96 -0.86
CA VAL A 102 9.09 -12.50 -2.19
C VAL A 102 9.93 -13.76 -2.10
N LEU A 103 9.49 -14.82 -2.78
CA LEU A 103 10.21 -16.10 -2.79
C LEU A 103 11.67 -15.93 -3.23
N PRO A 104 12.63 -16.56 -2.56
CA PRO A 104 14.06 -16.46 -2.87
C PRO A 104 14.38 -16.82 -4.32
N THR A 105 13.64 -17.75 -4.89
CA THR A 105 13.79 -18.22 -6.28
C THR A 105 13.43 -17.14 -7.30
N ILE A 106 12.43 -16.30 -7.03
CA ILE A 106 12.11 -15.12 -7.87
C ILE A 106 13.19 -14.05 -7.69
N ARG A 107 13.56 -13.77 -6.43
CA ARG A 107 14.56 -12.74 -6.12
C ARG A 107 15.90 -12.98 -6.79
N SER A 108 16.35 -14.24 -6.86
CA SER A 108 17.64 -14.61 -7.45
C SER A 108 17.71 -14.37 -8.98
N ARG A 109 16.55 -14.19 -9.63
CA ARG A 109 16.43 -13.94 -11.08
C ARG A 109 16.07 -12.51 -11.42
N CYS A 110 15.97 -11.63 -10.44
CA CYS A 110 15.61 -10.23 -10.62
C CYS A 110 16.71 -9.30 -10.15
N ILE A 111 16.84 -8.17 -10.84
CA ILE A 111 17.57 -7.02 -10.33
C ILE A 111 16.60 -6.22 -9.46
N SER A 112 16.95 -6.04 -8.18
CA SER A 112 16.08 -5.35 -7.22
C SER A 112 16.44 -3.87 -7.09
N PHE A 113 15.44 -3.00 -7.21
CA PHE A 113 15.56 -1.58 -6.98
C PHE A 113 14.66 -1.16 -5.82
N ALA A 114 15.22 -0.51 -4.81
CA ALA A 114 14.44 0.10 -3.74
C ALA A 114 13.87 1.44 -4.22
N VAL A 115 12.54 1.56 -4.18
CA VAL A 115 11.83 2.81 -4.48
C VAL A 115 11.52 3.50 -3.17
N ALA A 116 12.29 4.53 -2.84
CA ALA A 116 12.07 5.32 -1.64
C ALA A 116 10.83 6.21 -1.78
N PRO A 117 10.10 6.50 -0.67
CA PRO A 117 9.06 7.51 -0.67
C PRO A 117 9.59 8.87 -1.14
N VAL A 118 8.70 9.68 -1.73
CA VAL A 118 9.03 11.04 -2.12
C VAL A 118 9.11 11.92 -0.88
N PRO A 119 10.07 12.85 -0.77
CA PRO A 119 10.10 13.79 0.34
C PRO A 119 8.74 14.49 0.54
N PRO A 120 8.22 14.61 1.78
CA PRO A 120 6.88 15.14 2.05
C PRO A 120 6.58 16.47 1.37
N GLU A 121 7.56 17.38 1.31
CA GLU A 121 7.39 18.67 0.63
C GLU A 121 7.18 18.55 -0.89
N GLN A 122 7.87 17.61 -1.54
CA GLN A 122 7.71 17.37 -2.97
C GLN A 122 6.37 16.67 -3.24
N CYS A 123 5.98 15.73 -2.37
CA CYS A 123 4.68 15.07 -2.39
C CYS A 123 3.55 16.11 -2.26
N ALA A 124 3.62 17.00 -1.27
CA ALA A 124 2.64 18.05 -1.05
C ALA A 124 2.50 18.99 -2.26
N ARG A 125 3.63 19.40 -2.85
CA ARG A 125 3.62 20.22 -4.08
C ARG A 125 2.94 19.50 -5.25
N TYR A 126 3.25 18.23 -5.44
CA TYR A 126 2.63 17.43 -6.50
C TYR A 126 1.12 17.26 -6.27
N CYS A 127 0.70 16.90 -5.06
CA CYS A 127 -0.73 16.72 -4.72
C CYS A 127 -1.51 18.04 -4.85
N ALA A 128 -0.92 19.16 -4.44
CA ALA A 128 -1.54 20.48 -4.65
C ALA A 128 -1.71 20.81 -6.14
N ALA A 129 -0.76 20.46 -6.99
CA ALA A 129 -0.89 20.60 -8.44
C ALA A 129 -1.96 19.68 -9.05
N GLN A 130 -2.35 18.59 -8.34
CA GLN A 130 -3.47 17.71 -8.72
C GLN A 130 -4.82 18.17 -8.14
N GLY A 131 -4.90 19.37 -7.55
CA GLY A 131 -6.15 19.96 -7.05
C GLY A 131 -6.45 19.69 -5.56
N VAL A 132 -5.53 19.08 -4.82
CA VAL A 132 -5.68 18.92 -3.37
C VAL A 132 -5.40 20.26 -2.67
N ASP A 133 -6.21 20.62 -1.66
CA ASP A 133 -5.94 21.80 -0.86
C ASP A 133 -4.53 21.78 -0.26
N LYS A 134 -3.83 22.91 -0.26
CA LYS A 134 -2.42 23.01 0.15
C LYS A 134 -2.18 22.56 1.57
N LYS A 135 -3.09 22.89 2.51
CA LYS A 135 -2.96 22.50 3.92
C LYS A 135 -3.15 20.99 4.09
N THR A 136 -4.16 20.43 3.43
CA THR A 136 -4.44 19.00 3.40
C THR A 136 -3.29 18.22 2.73
N ALA A 137 -2.78 18.73 1.61
CA ALA A 137 -1.63 18.13 0.93
C ALA A 137 -0.39 18.08 1.82
N ALA A 138 -0.07 19.16 2.53
CA ALA A 138 1.06 19.21 3.45
C ALA A 138 0.88 18.23 4.62
N LEU A 139 -0.28 18.28 5.29
CA LEU A 139 -0.63 17.39 6.39
C LEU A 139 -0.52 15.91 6.00
N TYR A 140 -1.19 15.52 4.93
CA TYR A 140 -1.24 14.11 4.53
C TYR A 140 0.09 13.61 3.96
N SER A 141 0.88 14.48 3.30
CA SER A 141 2.22 14.11 2.84
C SER A 141 3.16 13.77 4.00
N GLU A 142 3.05 14.47 5.12
CA GLU A 142 3.81 14.14 6.32
C GLU A 142 3.27 12.90 7.04
N LEU A 143 1.94 12.77 7.18
CA LEU A 143 1.33 11.60 7.82
C LEU A 143 1.66 10.30 7.07
N PHE A 144 1.58 10.33 5.74
CA PHE A 144 1.79 9.16 4.87
C PHE A 144 3.19 9.07 4.27
N ASP A 145 4.18 9.78 4.83
CA ASP A 145 5.60 9.67 4.48
C ASP A 145 5.88 9.83 2.97
N GLY A 146 5.23 10.80 2.34
CA GLY A 146 5.43 11.09 0.92
C GLY A 146 4.84 10.05 -0.05
N HIS A 147 3.96 9.16 0.39
CA HIS A 147 3.27 8.21 -0.47
C HIS A 147 2.17 8.90 -1.29
N ILE A 148 2.50 9.43 -2.46
CA ILE A 148 1.63 10.24 -3.32
C ILE A 148 0.26 9.58 -3.55
N GLY A 149 0.23 8.28 -3.89
CA GLY A 149 -1.01 7.56 -4.14
C GLY A 149 -1.94 7.52 -2.92
N THR A 150 -1.38 7.32 -1.73
CA THR A 150 -2.13 7.32 -0.46
C THR A 150 -2.65 8.72 -0.13
N VAL A 151 -1.83 9.76 -0.34
CA VAL A 151 -2.22 11.15 -0.12
C VAL A 151 -3.36 11.56 -1.04
N LEU A 152 -3.26 11.26 -2.32
CA LEU A 152 -4.33 11.57 -3.30
C LEU A 152 -5.62 10.81 -2.97
N ALA A 153 -5.55 9.50 -2.70
CA ALA A 153 -6.72 8.72 -2.31
C ALA A 153 -7.37 9.25 -1.03
N ALA A 154 -6.56 9.64 -0.03
CA ALA A 154 -7.06 10.20 1.22
C ALA A 154 -7.69 11.58 1.07
N ALA A 155 -7.26 12.39 0.09
CA ALA A 155 -7.72 13.76 -0.09
C ALA A 155 -8.88 13.90 -1.10
N GLN A 156 -9.05 12.93 -2.00
CA GLN A 156 -10.06 12.98 -3.08
C GLN A 156 -11.32 12.16 -2.76
N ASP A 157 -11.26 11.27 -1.78
CA ASP A 157 -12.39 10.47 -1.32
C ASP A 157 -12.85 10.99 0.05
N GLU A 158 -14.08 11.50 0.12
CA GLU A 158 -14.68 12.08 1.32
C GLU A 158 -14.75 11.06 2.48
N ALA A 159 -15.11 9.80 2.19
CA ALA A 159 -15.15 8.74 3.19
C ALA A 159 -13.74 8.46 3.74
N ARG A 160 -12.74 8.49 2.89
CA ARG A 160 -11.34 8.29 3.26
C ARG A 160 -10.79 9.46 4.07
N THR A 161 -11.14 10.69 3.70
CA THR A 161 -10.83 11.91 4.47
C THR A 161 -11.38 11.80 5.90
N ALA A 162 -12.68 11.48 6.04
CA ALA A 162 -13.31 11.32 7.33
C ALA A 162 -12.66 10.23 8.20
N GLN A 163 -12.16 9.16 7.58
CA GLN A 163 -11.44 8.09 8.27
C GLN A 163 -10.08 8.58 8.80
N VAL A 164 -9.31 9.34 8.01
CA VAL A 164 -8.03 9.93 8.45
C VAL A 164 -8.25 10.92 9.59
N GLU A 165 -9.31 11.72 9.52
CA GLU A 165 -9.67 12.64 10.61
C GLU A 165 -9.98 11.89 11.90
N LYS A 166 -10.71 10.77 11.84
CA LYS A 166 -10.95 9.91 13.01
C LYS A 166 -9.65 9.31 13.57
N ALA A 167 -8.71 8.94 12.72
CA ALA A 167 -7.41 8.45 13.16
C ALA A 167 -6.60 9.55 13.87
N LEU A 168 -6.66 10.78 13.39
CA LEU A 168 -6.08 11.94 14.05
C LEU A 168 -6.75 12.24 15.40
N GLN A 169 -8.08 12.16 15.48
CA GLN A 169 -8.82 12.30 16.75
C GLN A 169 -8.40 11.20 17.73
N LEU A 170 -8.31 9.96 17.29
CA LEU A 170 -7.86 8.83 18.10
C LEU A 170 -6.42 9.04 18.60
N ALA A 171 -5.53 9.61 17.77
CA ALA A 171 -4.19 9.97 18.19
C ALA A 171 -4.16 11.09 19.24
N LYS A 172 -5.10 12.04 19.19
CA LYS A 172 -5.26 13.05 20.25
C LYS A 172 -5.69 12.42 21.58
N THR A 173 -6.67 11.51 21.56
CA THR A 173 -7.05 10.79 22.79
C THR A 173 -5.90 9.97 23.37
N ALA A 174 -5.02 9.44 22.50
CA ALA A 174 -3.80 8.76 22.95
C ALA A 174 -2.79 9.71 23.59
N ALA A 175 -2.62 10.92 23.06
CA ALA A 175 -1.76 11.96 23.64
C ALA A 175 -2.30 12.42 25.02
N ASP A 176 -3.62 12.57 25.12
CA ASP A 176 -4.31 12.96 26.34
C ASP A 176 -4.46 11.80 27.35
N ARG A 177 -4.06 10.59 27.00
CA ARG A 177 -4.23 9.35 27.77
C ARG A 177 -5.69 9.05 28.14
N ASP A 178 -6.63 9.53 27.34
CA ASP A 178 -8.07 9.38 27.55
C ASP A 178 -8.57 8.06 26.93
N SER A 179 -8.57 7.02 27.76
CA SER A 179 -9.06 5.69 27.36
C SER A 179 -10.57 5.65 27.13
N TYR A 180 -11.34 6.55 27.79
CA TYR A 180 -12.79 6.58 27.60
C TYR A 180 -13.15 7.20 26.24
N ALA A 181 -12.61 8.37 25.93
CA ALA A 181 -12.83 9.00 24.63
C ALA A 181 -12.36 8.09 23.48
N ALA A 182 -11.24 7.38 23.66
CA ALA A 182 -10.78 6.38 22.69
C ALA A 182 -11.81 5.25 22.52
N ALA A 183 -12.38 4.71 23.60
CA ALA A 183 -13.39 3.66 23.52
C ALA A 183 -14.66 4.14 22.80
N VAL A 184 -15.11 5.37 23.04
CA VAL A 184 -16.26 5.98 22.36
C VAL A 184 -16.00 6.11 20.86
N LEU A 185 -14.82 6.57 20.44
CA LEU A 185 -14.43 6.67 19.03
C LEU A 185 -14.36 5.31 18.32
N LEU A 186 -14.00 4.26 19.04
CA LEU A 186 -13.84 2.91 18.51
C LEU A 186 -15.14 2.09 18.54
N ALA A 187 -16.14 2.46 19.33
CA ALA A 187 -17.39 1.73 19.48
C ALA A 187 -18.11 1.41 18.15
N PRO A 188 -18.19 2.32 17.15
CA PRO A 188 -18.82 2.01 15.86
C PRO A 188 -18.17 0.86 15.09
N TYR A 189 -16.90 0.57 15.39
CA TYR A 189 -16.11 -0.46 14.67
C TYR A 189 -16.13 -1.83 15.35
N GLU A 190 -16.83 -2.01 16.47
CA GLU A 190 -16.87 -3.29 17.20
C GLU A 190 -17.40 -4.47 16.37
N LYS A 191 -18.24 -4.20 15.37
CA LYS A 191 -18.82 -5.19 14.44
C LYS A 191 -18.24 -5.10 13.03
N ASP A 192 -17.43 -4.09 12.75
CA ASP A 192 -16.79 -3.86 11.46
C ASP A 192 -15.29 -4.10 11.55
N LYS A 193 -14.89 -5.35 11.29
CA LYS A 193 -13.48 -5.75 11.32
C LYS A 193 -12.64 -5.01 10.27
N ALA A 194 -13.18 -4.78 9.08
CA ALA A 194 -12.46 -4.14 7.99
C ALA A 194 -12.23 -2.65 8.30
N GLY A 195 -13.26 -1.96 8.75
CA GLY A 195 -13.18 -0.56 9.18
C GLY A 195 -12.27 -0.37 10.40
N ALA A 196 -12.33 -1.29 11.38
CA ALA A 196 -11.42 -1.29 12.52
C ALA A 196 -9.94 -1.42 12.08
N ALA A 197 -9.65 -2.37 11.21
CA ALA A 197 -8.28 -2.57 10.71
C ALA A 197 -7.78 -1.37 9.91
N ALA A 198 -8.64 -0.77 9.08
CA ALA A 198 -8.32 0.42 8.31
C ALA A 198 -8.05 1.64 9.22
N LEU A 199 -8.91 1.90 10.22
CA LEU A 199 -8.72 2.96 11.19
C LEU A 199 -7.42 2.80 11.99
N LEU A 200 -7.13 1.58 12.46
CA LEU A 200 -5.89 1.30 13.19
C LEU A 200 -4.65 1.43 12.31
N THR A 201 -4.77 1.13 11.02
CA THR A 201 -3.68 1.35 10.03
C THR A 201 -3.38 2.84 9.87
N ASP A 202 -4.41 3.68 9.80
CA ASP A 202 -4.22 5.13 9.72
C ASP A 202 -3.69 5.70 11.04
N PHE A 203 -4.20 5.25 12.18
CA PHE A 203 -3.65 5.61 13.49
C PHE A 203 -2.17 5.23 13.60
N ARG A 204 -1.77 4.07 13.10
CA ARG A 204 -0.38 3.64 13.01
C ARG A 204 0.46 4.61 12.16
N ALA A 205 -0.06 5.07 11.03
CA ALA A 205 0.61 6.06 10.18
C ALA A 205 0.81 7.40 10.92
N VAL A 206 -0.21 7.87 11.64
CA VAL A 206 -0.12 9.07 12.49
C VAL A 206 0.93 8.89 13.58
N ALA A 207 0.96 7.75 14.28
CA ALA A 207 1.97 7.47 15.30
C ALA A 207 3.39 7.39 14.71
N ALA A 208 3.55 6.81 13.51
CA ALA A 208 4.82 6.78 12.81
C ALA A 208 5.30 8.18 12.39
N ALA A 209 4.37 9.07 11.98
CA ALA A 209 4.70 10.48 11.73
C ALA A 209 5.21 11.17 13.00
N GLY A 210 4.66 10.84 14.17
CA GLY A 210 5.15 11.34 15.46
C GLY A 210 6.58 10.89 15.80
N LEU A 211 6.99 9.70 15.37
CA LEU A 211 8.40 9.28 15.49
C LEU A 211 9.33 10.07 14.57
N ARG A 212 8.84 10.51 13.41
CA ARG A 212 9.57 11.38 12.48
C ARG A 212 9.50 12.86 12.87
N GLN A 213 8.96 13.15 14.07
CA GLN A 213 8.82 14.51 14.61
C GLN A 213 7.95 15.45 13.75
N SER A 214 6.97 14.88 13.01
CA SER A 214 6.02 15.70 12.26
C SER A 214 5.22 16.62 13.21
N PRO A 215 5.16 17.94 12.93
CA PRO A 215 4.41 18.88 13.75
C PRO A 215 2.90 18.61 13.76
N HIS A 216 2.41 17.83 12.81
CA HIS A 216 1.00 17.47 12.67
C HIS A 216 0.61 16.21 13.44
N ALA A 217 1.56 15.46 13.99
CA ALA A 217 1.29 14.26 14.78
C ALA A 217 1.01 14.62 16.24
N PRO A 218 -0.20 14.30 16.79
CA PRO A 218 -0.53 14.61 18.18
C PRO A 218 0.32 13.88 19.20
N VAL A 219 0.78 12.67 18.89
CA VAL A 219 1.60 11.81 19.76
C VAL A 219 3.03 11.79 19.23
N GLN A 220 4.01 12.10 20.07
CA GLN A 220 5.43 12.19 19.68
C GLN A 220 6.35 11.37 20.58
N GLY A 221 7.59 11.16 20.15
CA GLY A 221 8.65 10.54 20.93
C GLY A 221 8.31 9.13 21.43
N ASP A 222 8.56 8.86 22.69
CA ASP A 222 8.31 7.53 23.29
C ASP A 222 6.83 7.13 23.34
N ALA A 223 5.93 8.10 23.51
CA ALA A 223 4.50 7.84 23.42
C ALA A 223 4.09 7.38 22.01
N ALA A 224 4.63 8.01 20.95
CA ALA A 224 4.42 7.58 19.57
C ALA A 224 4.95 6.16 19.32
N ARG A 225 6.12 5.82 19.88
CA ARG A 225 6.67 4.46 19.79
C ARG A 225 5.77 3.42 20.45
N ARG A 226 5.22 3.72 21.64
CA ARG A 226 4.28 2.83 22.33
C ARG A 226 2.96 2.72 21.59
N ALA A 227 2.43 3.83 21.08
CA ALA A 227 1.22 3.87 20.27
C ALA A 227 1.36 3.03 18.99
N LEU A 228 2.50 3.11 18.31
CA LEU A 228 2.80 2.31 17.12
C LEU A 228 2.77 0.80 17.43
N ARG A 229 3.50 0.37 18.47
CA ARG A 229 3.51 -1.05 18.89
C ARG A 229 2.11 -1.54 19.27
N LEU A 230 1.33 -0.69 19.91
CA LEU A 230 -0.04 -1.00 20.31
C LEU A 230 -0.94 -1.19 19.08
N ALA A 231 -0.79 -0.33 18.06
CA ALA A 231 -1.51 -0.44 16.80
C ALA A 231 -1.13 -1.73 16.05
N ASP A 232 0.17 -2.02 15.91
CA ASP A 232 0.66 -3.23 15.24
C ASP A 232 0.11 -4.50 15.92
N ALA A 233 0.14 -4.56 17.25
CA ALA A 233 -0.41 -5.70 17.99
C ALA A 233 -1.94 -5.84 17.81
N ALA A 234 -2.68 -4.74 17.72
CA ALA A 234 -4.12 -4.76 17.48
C ALA A 234 -4.45 -5.22 16.06
N ILE A 235 -3.73 -4.71 15.06
CA ILE A 235 -3.89 -5.11 13.64
C ILE A 235 -3.61 -6.60 13.47
N GLN A 236 -2.53 -7.11 14.06
CA GLN A 236 -2.21 -8.55 14.03
C GLN A 236 -3.31 -9.42 14.63
N ARG A 237 -3.88 -9.00 15.79
CA ARG A 237 -4.98 -9.74 16.43
C ARG A 237 -6.25 -9.73 15.58
N LEU A 238 -6.58 -8.61 14.94
CA LEU A 238 -7.68 -8.56 13.98
C LEU A 238 -7.41 -9.52 12.80
N GLY A 239 -6.18 -9.57 12.30
CA GLY A 239 -5.76 -10.54 11.27
C GLY A 239 -5.94 -12.00 11.70
N ALA A 240 -5.61 -12.32 12.96
CA ALA A 240 -5.74 -13.65 13.57
C ALA A 240 -7.19 -14.01 13.99
N GLN A 241 -8.21 -13.35 13.44
CA GLN A 241 -9.63 -13.63 13.66
C GLN A 241 -10.12 -13.42 15.11
N VAL A 242 -9.39 -12.64 15.92
CA VAL A 242 -9.87 -12.26 17.25
C VAL A 242 -11.05 -11.29 17.10
N ASN A 243 -12.04 -11.41 18.02
CA ASN A 243 -13.22 -10.54 18.01
C ASN A 243 -12.84 -9.05 18.07
N PRO A 244 -13.28 -8.22 17.12
CA PRO A 244 -12.91 -6.81 17.05
C PRO A 244 -13.24 -6.04 18.35
N LYS A 245 -14.38 -6.32 18.97
CA LYS A 245 -14.78 -5.69 20.23
C LYS A 245 -13.71 -5.87 21.32
N ILE A 246 -13.21 -7.10 21.50
CA ILE A 246 -12.17 -7.38 22.50
C ILE A 246 -10.88 -6.64 22.15
N VAL A 247 -10.47 -6.69 20.86
CA VAL A 247 -9.25 -6.02 20.41
C VAL A 247 -9.31 -4.52 20.67
N LEU A 248 -10.42 -3.87 20.28
CA LEU A 248 -10.59 -2.43 20.39
C LEU A 248 -10.74 -1.98 21.85
N SER A 249 -11.43 -2.76 22.71
CA SER A 249 -11.54 -2.45 24.14
C SER A 249 -10.18 -2.52 24.83
N VAL A 250 -9.36 -3.55 24.53
CA VAL A 250 -8.00 -3.67 25.06
C VAL A 250 -7.09 -2.56 24.52
N PHE A 251 -7.25 -2.19 23.25
CA PHE A 251 -6.49 -1.11 22.62
C PHE A 251 -6.77 0.23 23.33
N ALA A 252 -8.04 0.60 23.50
CA ALA A 252 -8.43 1.83 24.20
C ALA A 252 -7.96 1.86 25.66
N ALA A 253 -8.11 0.76 26.40
CA ALA A 253 -7.71 0.67 27.80
C ALA A 253 -6.21 0.94 28.02
N LYS A 254 -5.37 0.58 27.05
CA LYS A 254 -3.91 0.79 27.10
C LYS A 254 -3.48 2.24 26.89
N PHE A 255 -4.37 3.15 26.48
CA PHE A 255 -4.02 4.57 26.32
C PHE A 255 -3.60 5.23 27.65
N ARG A 256 -4.10 4.74 28.77
CA ARG A 256 -3.66 5.21 30.11
C ARG A 256 -2.16 5.02 30.38
N ALA A 257 -1.53 4.07 29.65
CA ALA A 257 -0.11 3.73 29.83
C ALA A 257 0.80 4.29 28.71
N LEU A 258 0.23 5.08 27.79
CA LEU A 258 0.98 5.81 26.77
C LEU A 258 1.55 7.12 27.33
#